data_d6ce5f53ea59423c8815aa0d808713d7
#
_entry.id   d6ce5f53ea59423c8815aa0d808713d7
#
_cell.length_a   1.000
_cell.length_b   1.000
_cell.length_c   1.000
_cell.angle_alpha   90.00
_cell.angle_beta   90.00
_cell.angle_gamma   90.00
#
_symmetry.space_group_name_H-M   'P 1'
#
loop_
_entity.id
_entity.type
_entity.pdbx_description
1 polymer ?
#
loop_
_entity_poly.entity_id
_entity_poly.type
_entity_poly.pdbx_seq_one_letter_code
_entity_poly.pdbx_strand_id
1 'polypeptide(L)'
;MAPGGNRGWLLRLVIAFSFAQGAVSMARPAVSYRALALGADERAVGVIAGVYALLPLFAAVPLGRRTDHGRCAPLLPAGVALISGGCALSGLAGSLGAMAVWSGVMGLGHLCFVIGAQSLVARQSAPHEQDRNFGHFTIGASLGQLVGPIAAGALIGGADRAHSSALALLVAGAGCAVALSSLWRIESRTAAGSRKAPGDRVPVRRILRARGVPAGIFVSLSVLSATDILTAYLPVVGEHRGIAPSVIGVLLSLRAAATIACRLVLTPLLRLLGRTALLTVTCLLGALLCAGIALPAPVWALAAMLTALGFCLGVGQPLSMTTVVQAAPDGARSTALALRLTGNRLGQVAAPASAGLVAGVAGVAAPFVMLGALLLVSAGTALRSPARPSGETEDGGPRQGPEAVLRRKSGI
;
A
#
# COMPACT_ATOMS: atom_id res chain seq x y z
N MET A 1 -11.12 38.00 -7.72
CA MET A 1 -10.14 37.55 -6.67
C MET A 1 -10.82 36.48 -5.86
N ALA A 2 -10.52 35.21 -6.09
CA ALA A 2 -10.99 34.12 -5.25
C ALA A 2 -10.19 34.13 -3.92
N PRO A 3 -10.86 34.04 -2.75
CA PRO A 3 -10.16 34.04 -1.48
C PRO A 3 -9.24 32.82 -1.43
N GLY A 4 -7.97 33.05 -1.08
CA GLY A 4 -6.95 32.02 -0.93
C GLY A 4 -7.43 30.92 0.00
N GLY A 5 -7.89 29.80 -0.60
CA GLY A 5 -8.39 28.65 0.12
C GLY A 5 -7.36 28.23 1.16
N ASN A 6 -7.81 28.15 2.38
CA ASN A 6 -7.03 27.83 3.57
C ASN A 6 -6.17 26.55 3.35
N ARG A 7 -4.96 26.71 2.83
CA ARG A 7 -3.98 25.60 2.60
C ARG A 7 -3.59 24.87 3.88
N GLY A 8 -3.99 25.39 5.04
CA GLY A 8 -3.72 24.80 6.34
C GLY A 8 -4.33 23.41 6.55
N TRP A 9 -5.47 23.09 5.90
CA TRP A 9 -6.09 21.77 6.04
C TRP A 9 -5.20 20.63 5.47
N LEU A 10 -4.56 20.88 4.32
CA LEU A 10 -3.70 19.88 3.69
C LEU A 10 -2.44 19.61 4.51
N LEU A 11 -1.78 20.67 5.00
CA LEU A 11 -0.60 20.53 5.87
C LEU A 11 -0.97 19.76 7.15
N ARG A 12 -2.10 20.09 7.77
CA ARG A 12 -2.59 19.39 8.96
C ARG A 12 -2.90 17.91 8.67
N LEU A 13 -3.47 17.62 7.50
CA LEU A 13 -3.72 16.24 7.06
C LEU A 13 -2.42 15.49 6.80
N VAL A 14 -1.42 16.12 6.16
CA VAL A 14 -0.08 15.53 5.94
C VAL A 14 0.60 15.21 7.26
N ILE A 15 0.57 16.13 8.22
CA ILE A 15 1.12 15.91 9.57
C ILE A 15 0.41 14.73 10.25
N ALA A 16 -0.93 14.75 10.27
CA ALA A 16 -1.71 13.66 10.87
C ALA A 16 -1.40 12.31 10.21
N PHE A 17 -1.23 12.28 8.88
CA PHE A 17 -0.89 11.05 8.16
C PHE A 17 0.53 10.59 8.44
N SER A 18 1.50 11.51 8.60
CA SER A 18 2.87 11.15 8.99
C SER A 18 2.88 10.41 10.33
N PHE A 19 2.15 10.91 11.33
CA PHE A 19 2.03 10.26 12.64
C PHE A 19 1.27 8.92 12.55
N ALA A 20 0.13 8.87 11.88
CA ALA A 20 -0.66 7.65 11.76
C ALA A 20 0.12 6.56 10.99
N GLN A 21 0.73 6.91 9.87
CA GLN A 21 1.55 5.98 9.08
C GLN A 21 2.83 5.59 9.81
N GLY A 22 3.45 6.53 10.53
CA GLY A 22 4.63 6.28 11.37
C GLY A 22 4.32 5.27 12.46
N ALA A 23 3.21 5.44 13.16
CA ALA A 23 2.74 4.50 14.17
C ALA A 23 2.50 3.09 13.61
N VAL A 24 1.80 2.98 12.48
CA VAL A 24 1.57 1.69 11.81
C VAL A 24 2.89 1.06 11.34
N SER A 25 3.79 1.85 10.75
CA SER A 25 5.09 1.36 10.26
C SER A 25 6.03 0.95 11.40
N MET A 26 5.91 1.56 12.57
CA MET A 26 6.60 1.20 13.78
C MET A 26 5.97 -0.04 14.44
N ALA A 27 4.64 -0.08 14.51
CA ALA A 27 3.93 -1.16 15.19
C ALA A 27 4.06 -2.50 14.47
N ARG A 28 4.08 -2.55 13.14
CA ARG A 28 4.12 -3.81 12.39
C ARG A 28 5.34 -4.68 12.70
N PRO A 29 6.61 -4.20 12.65
CA PRO A 29 7.74 -5.00 13.11
C PRO A 29 7.71 -5.23 14.63
N ALA A 30 7.23 -4.27 15.43
CA ALA A 30 7.13 -4.42 16.88
C ALA A 30 6.14 -5.52 17.29
N VAL A 31 5.03 -5.70 16.55
CA VAL A 31 4.08 -6.80 16.74
C VAL A 31 4.77 -8.15 16.50
N SER A 32 5.63 -8.28 15.47
CA SER A 32 6.37 -9.52 15.24
C SER A 32 7.31 -9.84 16.41
N TYR A 33 8.08 -8.86 16.90
CA TYR A 33 8.95 -9.04 18.06
C TYR A 33 8.16 -9.37 19.35
N ARG A 34 7.02 -8.70 19.56
CA ARG A 34 6.16 -8.97 20.71
C ARG A 34 5.57 -10.36 20.64
N ALA A 35 5.14 -10.82 19.46
CA ALA A 35 4.63 -12.16 19.24
C ALA A 35 5.70 -13.22 19.57
N LEU A 36 6.94 -13.05 19.06
CA LEU A 36 8.07 -13.92 19.37
C LEU A 36 8.36 -13.95 20.88
N ALA A 37 8.34 -12.80 21.56
CA ALA A 37 8.55 -12.73 23.00
C ALA A 37 7.44 -13.40 23.81
N LEU A 38 6.24 -13.58 23.24
CA LEU A 38 5.12 -14.36 23.81
C LEU A 38 5.15 -15.82 23.39
N GLY A 39 6.23 -16.30 22.74
CA GLY A 39 6.40 -17.68 22.33
C GLY A 39 5.71 -18.06 21.02
N ALA A 40 5.44 -17.08 20.16
CA ALA A 40 4.90 -17.36 18.82
C ALA A 40 5.93 -18.11 17.96
N ASP A 41 5.44 -19.11 17.24
CA ASP A 41 6.15 -19.71 16.12
C ASP A 41 5.97 -18.85 14.85
N GLU A 42 6.64 -19.22 13.77
CA GLU A 42 6.58 -18.51 12.48
C GLU A 42 5.18 -18.48 11.88
N ARG A 43 4.36 -19.50 12.17
CA ARG A 43 2.96 -19.60 11.71
C ARG A 43 2.10 -18.57 12.41
N ALA A 44 2.24 -18.44 13.73
CA ALA A 44 1.50 -17.48 14.53
C ALA A 44 1.84 -16.03 14.12
N VAL A 45 3.11 -15.72 13.84
CA VAL A 45 3.52 -14.41 13.30
C VAL A 45 2.83 -14.11 11.98
N GLY A 46 2.79 -15.09 11.06
CA GLY A 46 2.10 -14.94 9.76
C GLY A 46 0.61 -14.71 9.90
N VAL A 47 -0.05 -15.45 10.80
CA VAL A 47 -1.48 -15.27 11.08
C VAL A 47 -1.77 -13.88 11.66
N ILE A 48 -1.01 -13.44 12.66
CA ILE A 48 -1.18 -12.12 13.28
C ILE A 48 -0.98 -11.00 12.25
N ALA A 49 0.04 -11.13 11.39
CA ALA A 49 0.28 -10.20 10.29
C ALA A 49 -0.85 -10.21 9.25
N GLY A 50 -1.44 -11.37 8.96
CA GLY A 50 -2.58 -11.49 8.05
C GLY A 50 -3.87 -10.90 8.61
N VAL A 51 -4.13 -11.09 9.91
CA VAL A 51 -5.32 -10.55 10.61
C VAL A 51 -5.35 -9.02 10.57
N TYR A 52 -4.21 -8.35 10.52
CA TYR A 52 -4.13 -6.90 10.30
C TYR A 52 -4.95 -6.44 9.08
N ALA A 53 -4.97 -7.21 8.00
CA ALA A 53 -5.71 -6.88 6.78
C ALA A 53 -7.11 -7.51 6.70
N LEU A 54 -7.45 -8.41 7.62
CA LEU A 54 -8.70 -9.17 7.59
C LEU A 54 -9.93 -8.27 7.79
N LEU A 55 -9.96 -7.48 8.87
CA LEU A 55 -11.07 -6.53 9.10
C LEU A 55 -11.19 -5.48 7.99
N PRO A 56 -10.09 -4.86 7.53
CA PRO A 56 -10.07 -4.01 6.35
C PRO A 56 -10.68 -4.63 5.10
N LEU A 57 -10.46 -5.92 4.84
CA LEU A 57 -10.98 -6.61 3.66
C LEU A 57 -12.51 -6.51 3.58
N PHE A 58 -13.20 -6.73 4.69
CA PHE A 58 -14.66 -6.66 4.74
C PHE A 58 -15.20 -5.24 4.89
N ALA A 59 -14.46 -4.36 5.57
CA ALA A 59 -14.89 -3.00 5.87
C ALA A 59 -14.67 -2.01 4.71
N ALA A 60 -13.77 -2.28 3.77
CA ALA A 60 -13.36 -1.34 2.73
C ALA A 60 -14.54 -0.87 1.86
N VAL A 61 -15.37 -1.79 1.38
CA VAL A 61 -16.52 -1.46 0.51
C VAL A 61 -17.61 -0.68 1.25
N PRO A 62 -18.10 -1.12 2.44
CA PRO A 62 -19.11 -0.37 3.17
C PRO A 62 -18.61 1.00 3.63
N LEU A 63 -17.35 1.14 4.03
CA LEU A 63 -16.76 2.44 4.40
C LEU A 63 -16.64 3.36 3.20
N GLY A 64 -16.17 2.88 2.05
CA GLY A 64 -16.12 3.65 0.80
C GLY A 64 -17.49 4.19 0.40
N ARG A 65 -18.52 3.34 0.43
CA ARG A 65 -19.91 3.76 0.13
C ARG A 65 -20.43 4.83 1.08
N ARG A 66 -20.10 4.74 2.38
CA ARG A 66 -20.47 5.77 3.35
C ARG A 66 -19.81 7.11 3.09
N THR A 67 -18.55 7.09 2.65
CA THR A 67 -17.84 8.33 2.30
C THR A 67 -18.36 8.97 1.02
N ASP A 68 -18.87 8.19 0.07
CA ASP A 68 -19.44 8.74 -1.18
C ASP A 68 -20.70 9.57 -0.92
N HIS A 69 -21.48 9.24 0.11
CA HIS A 69 -22.77 9.85 0.42
C HIS A 69 -22.77 10.70 1.69
N GLY A 70 -21.73 10.64 2.51
CA GLY A 70 -21.67 11.25 3.84
C GLY A 70 -20.42 12.07 4.11
N ARG A 71 -20.25 12.47 5.38
CA ARG A 71 -19.06 13.17 5.87
C ARG A 71 -17.91 12.17 6.04
N CYS A 72 -16.73 12.51 5.50
CA CYS A 72 -15.53 11.69 5.67
C CYS A 72 -14.70 12.08 6.92
N ALA A 73 -14.88 13.29 7.44
CA ALA A 73 -14.14 13.78 8.59
C ALA A 73 -14.22 12.88 9.85
N PRO A 74 -15.35 12.27 10.22
CA PRO A 74 -15.40 11.38 11.40
C PRO A 74 -14.51 10.14 11.29
N LEU A 75 -14.18 9.69 10.06
CA LEU A 75 -13.32 8.53 9.84
C LEU A 75 -11.85 8.80 10.24
N LEU A 76 -11.41 10.06 10.19
CA LEU A 76 -10.03 10.42 10.54
C LEU A 76 -9.76 10.22 12.04
N PRO A 77 -10.49 10.87 12.97
CA PRO A 77 -10.27 10.67 14.41
C PRO A 77 -10.62 9.23 14.84
N ALA A 78 -11.66 8.59 14.25
CA ALA A 78 -11.94 7.20 14.52
C ALA A 78 -10.79 6.27 14.08
N GLY A 79 -10.19 6.54 12.92
CA GLY A 79 -9.01 5.84 12.45
C GLY A 79 -7.82 5.98 13.39
N VAL A 80 -7.53 7.22 13.84
CA VAL A 80 -6.46 7.47 14.82
C VAL A 80 -6.74 6.75 16.14
N ALA A 81 -7.96 6.82 16.67
CA ALA A 81 -8.32 6.14 17.91
C ALA A 81 -8.15 4.61 17.83
N LEU A 82 -8.58 4.01 16.71
CA LEU A 82 -8.42 2.56 16.48
C LEU A 82 -6.95 2.16 16.28
N ILE A 83 -6.13 2.99 15.58
CA ILE A 83 -4.69 2.72 15.46
C ILE A 83 -4.03 2.83 16.83
N SER A 84 -4.25 3.93 17.56
CA SER A 84 -3.66 4.17 18.89
C SER A 84 -4.04 3.07 19.86
N GLY A 85 -5.34 2.76 19.94
CA GLY A 85 -5.86 1.71 20.81
C GLY A 85 -5.34 0.32 20.41
N GLY A 86 -5.35 0.00 19.11
CA GLY A 86 -4.82 -1.26 18.58
C GLY A 86 -3.32 -1.44 18.88
N CYS A 87 -2.51 -0.39 18.74
CA CYS A 87 -1.10 -0.42 19.11
C CYS A 87 -0.91 -0.63 20.62
N ALA A 88 -1.57 0.19 21.45
CA ALA A 88 -1.42 0.13 22.90
C ALA A 88 -1.88 -1.23 23.45
N LEU A 89 -3.05 -1.72 23.03
CA LEU A 89 -3.59 -2.99 23.48
C LEU A 89 -2.82 -4.19 22.94
N SER A 90 -2.17 -4.08 21.77
CA SER A 90 -1.20 -5.09 21.32
C SER A 90 0.03 -5.14 22.22
N GLY A 91 0.51 -3.99 22.70
CA GLY A 91 1.62 -3.92 23.65
C GLY A 91 1.29 -4.52 25.03
N LEU A 92 0.06 -4.35 25.48
CA LEU A 92 -0.44 -4.88 26.76
C LEU A 92 -0.96 -6.32 26.64
N ALA A 93 -1.06 -6.88 25.44
CA ALA A 93 -1.58 -8.21 25.23
C ALA A 93 -0.71 -9.28 25.91
N GLY A 94 -1.37 -10.17 26.68
CA GLY A 94 -0.74 -11.32 27.34
C GLY A 94 -0.89 -12.62 26.56
N SER A 95 -1.53 -12.61 25.37
CA SER A 95 -1.73 -13.79 24.54
C SER A 95 -1.65 -13.46 23.05
N LEU A 96 -1.29 -14.46 22.23
CA LEU A 96 -1.24 -14.34 20.78
C LEU A 96 -2.62 -14.06 20.17
N GLY A 97 -3.69 -14.63 20.74
CA GLY A 97 -5.06 -14.37 20.30
C GLY A 97 -5.48 -12.92 20.50
N ALA A 98 -5.17 -12.33 21.66
CA ALA A 98 -5.42 -10.91 21.93
C ALA A 98 -4.63 -10.03 20.97
N MET A 99 -3.34 -10.34 20.70
CA MET A 99 -2.53 -9.62 19.74
C MET A 99 -3.12 -9.66 18.32
N ALA A 100 -3.61 -10.82 17.88
CA ALA A 100 -4.26 -10.95 16.57
C ALA A 100 -5.49 -10.04 16.47
N VAL A 101 -6.34 -10.01 17.50
CA VAL A 101 -7.52 -9.14 17.54
C VAL A 101 -7.12 -7.67 17.45
N TRP A 102 -6.17 -7.23 18.27
CA TRP A 102 -5.74 -5.83 18.29
C TRP A 102 -4.98 -5.41 17.04
N SER A 103 -4.23 -6.34 16.40
CA SER A 103 -3.64 -6.14 15.08
C SER A 103 -4.72 -5.89 14.02
N GLY A 104 -5.83 -6.64 14.04
CA GLY A 104 -6.98 -6.42 13.17
C GLY A 104 -7.65 -5.06 13.40
N VAL A 105 -7.82 -4.66 14.67
CA VAL A 105 -8.38 -3.33 15.05
C VAL A 105 -7.47 -2.20 14.54
N MET A 106 -6.16 -2.32 14.70
CA MET A 106 -5.17 -1.38 14.16
C MET A 106 -5.28 -1.27 12.64
N GLY A 107 -5.42 -2.40 11.94
CA GLY A 107 -5.61 -2.44 10.50
C GLY A 107 -6.90 -1.76 10.05
N LEU A 108 -8.00 -1.98 10.76
CA LEU A 108 -9.28 -1.30 10.51
C LEU A 108 -9.14 0.21 10.70
N GLY A 109 -8.47 0.64 11.77
CA GLY A 109 -8.16 2.04 12.02
C GLY A 109 -7.37 2.68 10.89
N HIS A 110 -6.34 2.00 10.41
CA HIS A 110 -5.54 2.45 9.26
C HIS A 110 -6.40 2.60 7.99
N LEU A 111 -7.27 1.64 7.71
CA LEU A 111 -8.21 1.74 6.59
C LEU A 111 -9.14 2.94 6.72
N CYS A 112 -9.77 3.14 7.90
CA CYS A 112 -10.66 4.28 8.17
C CYS A 112 -9.94 5.60 7.93
N PHE A 113 -8.72 5.74 8.45
CA PHE A 113 -7.90 6.93 8.26
C PHE A 113 -7.60 7.20 6.79
N VAL A 114 -7.10 6.19 6.07
CA VAL A 114 -6.71 6.33 4.65
C VAL A 114 -7.91 6.66 3.77
N ILE A 115 -9.06 5.98 3.93
CA ILE A 115 -10.28 6.28 3.17
C ILE A 115 -10.77 7.70 3.48
N GLY A 116 -10.82 8.07 4.77
CA GLY A 116 -11.25 9.41 5.19
C GLY A 116 -10.35 10.49 4.61
N ALA A 117 -9.03 10.30 4.69
CA ALA A 117 -8.03 11.24 4.19
C ALA A 117 -8.07 11.41 2.67
N GLN A 118 -8.10 10.30 1.93
CA GLN A 118 -8.18 10.35 0.46
C GLN A 118 -9.49 11.00 0.00
N SER A 119 -10.61 10.69 0.66
CA SER A 119 -11.91 11.32 0.36
C SER A 119 -11.90 12.82 0.67
N LEU A 120 -11.21 13.24 1.74
CA LEU A 120 -11.08 14.65 2.10
C LEU A 120 -10.24 15.39 1.04
N VAL A 121 -9.09 14.83 0.62
CA VAL A 121 -8.27 15.40 -0.45
C VAL A 121 -9.06 15.52 -1.74
N ALA A 122 -9.80 14.48 -2.14
CA ALA A 122 -10.60 14.48 -3.35
C ALA A 122 -11.70 15.57 -3.34
N ARG A 123 -12.28 15.85 -2.17
CA ARG A 123 -13.39 16.83 -2.02
C ARG A 123 -12.92 18.27 -1.87
N GLN A 124 -11.83 18.52 -1.15
CA GLN A 124 -11.35 19.86 -0.85
C GLN A 124 -10.36 20.40 -1.89
N SER A 125 -9.86 19.54 -2.79
CA SER A 125 -8.98 19.98 -3.87
C SER A 125 -9.75 20.41 -5.10
N ALA A 126 -9.38 21.55 -5.67
CA ALA A 126 -9.84 21.94 -7.01
C ALA A 126 -9.36 20.88 -8.04
N PRO A 127 -10.12 20.63 -9.13
CA PRO A 127 -9.78 19.58 -10.10
C PRO A 127 -8.34 19.66 -10.63
N HIS A 128 -7.82 20.85 -10.89
CA HIS A 128 -6.46 21.10 -11.39
C HIS A 128 -5.38 20.98 -10.31
N GLU A 129 -5.73 20.94 -9.02
CA GLU A 129 -4.81 20.80 -7.88
C GLU A 129 -4.80 19.40 -7.26
N GLN A 130 -5.73 18.54 -7.67
CA GLN A 130 -5.92 17.22 -7.06
C GLN A 130 -4.65 16.37 -7.07
N ASP A 131 -3.98 16.28 -8.22
CA ASP A 131 -2.76 15.46 -8.35
C ASP A 131 -1.64 15.97 -7.44
N ARG A 132 -1.47 17.31 -7.39
CA ARG A 132 -0.48 17.94 -6.49
C ARG A 132 -0.80 17.67 -5.03
N ASN A 133 -2.06 17.80 -4.62
CA ASN A 133 -2.48 17.62 -3.24
C ASN A 133 -2.40 16.15 -2.80
N PHE A 134 -2.71 15.19 -3.69
CA PHE A 134 -2.44 13.76 -3.47
C PHE A 134 -0.93 13.49 -3.37
N GLY A 135 -0.10 14.17 -4.18
CA GLY A 135 1.34 14.11 -4.08
C GLY A 135 1.83 14.53 -2.69
N HIS A 136 1.40 15.69 -2.20
CA HIS A 136 1.74 16.14 -0.84
C HIS A 136 1.23 15.18 0.23
N PHE A 137 0.02 14.65 0.10
CA PHE A 137 -0.53 13.66 1.02
C PHE A 137 0.35 12.40 1.11
N THR A 138 0.88 11.92 -0.02
CA THR A 138 1.76 10.73 -0.03
C THR A 138 3.13 10.98 0.60
N ILE A 139 3.58 12.24 0.71
CA ILE A 139 4.80 12.59 1.47
C ILE A 139 4.63 12.20 2.93
N GLY A 140 3.47 12.47 3.54
CA GLY A 140 3.20 12.05 4.92
C GLY A 140 3.33 10.54 5.11
N ALA A 141 2.77 9.74 4.17
CA ALA A 141 2.94 8.29 4.18
C ALA A 141 4.41 7.87 4.12
N SER A 142 5.17 8.51 3.23
CA SER A 142 6.58 8.20 2.99
C SER A 142 7.44 8.50 4.22
N LEU A 143 7.21 9.63 4.88
CA LEU A 143 7.90 9.98 6.13
C LEU A 143 7.62 8.96 7.23
N GLY A 144 6.35 8.58 7.42
CA GLY A 144 5.99 7.57 8.41
C GLY A 144 6.61 6.20 8.12
N GLN A 145 6.64 5.79 6.84
CA GLN A 145 7.26 4.53 6.43
C GLN A 145 8.79 4.52 6.62
N LEU A 146 9.42 5.69 6.51
CA LEU A 146 10.87 5.83 6.69
C LEU A 146 11.25 5.82 8.17
N VAL A 147 10.55 6.61 9.00
CA VAL A 147 10.91 6.82 10.41
C VAL A 147 10.43 5.67 11.30
N GLY A 148 9.26 5.10 11.01
CA GLY A 148 8.61 4.10 11.86
C GLY A 148 9.50 2.89 12.20
N PRO A 149 10.08 2.17 11.22
CA PRO A 149 10.91 1.01 11.49
C PRO A 149 12.21 1.34 12.25
N ILE A 150 12.82 2.52 12.01
CA ILE A 150 13.98 2.98 12.77
C ILE A 150 13.59 3.16 14.23
N ALA A 151 12.48 3.85 14.49
CA ALA A 151 11.98 4.07 15.84
C ALA A 151 11.65 2.73 16.55
N ALA A 152 11.02 1.79 15.84
CA ALA A 152 10.78 0.45 16.37
C ALA A 152 12.08 -0.24 16.76
N GLY A 153 13.05 -0.31 15.85
CA GLY A 153 14.32 -0.97 16.06
C GLY A 153 15.14 -0.34 17.20
N ALA A 154 15.12 0.99 17.31
CA ALA A 154 15.81 1.71 18.38
C ALA A 154 15.23 1.39 19.76
N LEU A 155 13.90 1.28 19.87
CA LEU A 155 13.23 0.98 21.14
C LEU A 155 13.32 -0.49 21.54
N ILE A 156 13.39 -1.41 20.58
CA ILE A 156 13.39 -2.85 20.83
C ILE A 156 14.79 -3.40 21.11
N GLY A 157 15.82 -2.55 21.16
CA GLY A 157 17.23 -2.94 21.33
C GLY A 157 17.65 -3.43 22.72
N GLY A 158 16.77 -3.55 23.70
CA GLY A 158 17.09 -3.96 25.07
C GLY A 158 17.23 -5.49 25.25
N ALA A 159 17.77 -5.91 26.42
CA ALA A 159 17.88 -7.32 26.80
C ALA A 159 16.52 -7.98 27.01
N ASP A 160 15.53 -7.24 27.52
CA ASP A 160 14.14 -7.71 27.68
C ASP A 160 13.31 -7.36 26.46
N ARG A 161 13.19 -8.35 25.55
CA ARG A 161 12.40 -8.24 24.31
C ARG A 161 10.91 -8.05 24.58
N ALA A 162 10.41 -8.66 25.66
CA ALA A 162 9.00 -8.57 25.98
C ALA A 162 8.61 -7.16 26.41
N HIS A 163 9.41 -6.55 27.29
CA HIS A 163 9.17 -5.20 27.76
C HIS A 163 9.42 -4.15 26.67
N SER A 164 10.54 -4.26 25.95
CA SER A 164 10.92 -3.27 24.92
C SER A 164 9.99 -3.26 23.71
N SER A 165 9.50 -4.43 23.27
CA SER A 165 8.51 -4.49 22.19
C SER A 165 7.13 -3.97 22.62
N ALA A 166 6.73 -4.20 23.88
CA ALA A 166 5.52 -3.59 24.44
C ALA A 166 5.64 -2.06 24.49
N LEU A 167 6.78 -1.55 24.97
CA LEU A 167 7.07 -0.10 25.02
C LEU A 167 7.02 0.52 23.61
N ALA A 168 7.61 -0.13 22.61
CA ALA A 168 7.57 0.33 21.23
C ALA A 168 6.12 0.46 20.71
N LEU A 169 5.25 -0.51 21.02
CA LEU A 169 3.84 -0.48 20.66
C LEU A 169 3.06 0.64 21.40
N LEU A 170 3.35 0.85 22.68
CA LEU A 170 2.77 1.96 23.46
C LEU A 170 3.19 3.32 22.91
N VAL A 171 4.48 3.49 22.59
CA VAL A 171 5.02 4.73 21.98
C VAL A 171 4.39 4.96 20.60
N ALA A 172 4.21 3.90 19.78
CA ALA A 172 3.52 4.01 18.51
C ALA A 172 2.07 4.48 18.69
N GLY A 173 1.36 3.92 19.65
CA GLY A 173 -0.02 4.32 19.99
C GLY A 173 -0.10 5.77 20.46
N ALA A 174 0.78 6.19 21.38
CA ALA A 174 0.86 7.57 21.88
C ALA A 174 1.23 8.56 20.75
N GLY A 175 2.22 8.21 19.91
CA GLY A 175 2.61 9.01 18.77
C GLY A 175 1.47 9.19 17.76
N CYS A 176 0.68 8.12 17.51
CA CYS A 176 -0.52 8.23 16.67
C CYS A 176 -1.55 9.18 17.29
N ALA A 177 -1.77 9.11 18.61
CA ALA A 177 -2.76 9.97 19.30
C ALA A 177 -2.47 11.47 19.12
N VAL A 178 -1.18 11.86 18.96
CA VAL A 178 -0.81 13.25 18.65
C VAL A 178 -1.47 13.75 17.36
N ALA A 179 -1.75 12.85 16.39
CA ALA A 179 -2.44 13.21 15.15
C ALA A 179 -3.83 13.82 15.39
N LEU A 180 -4.50 13.50 16.51
CA LEU A 180 -5.80 14.07 16.86
C LEU A 180 -5.78 15.59 16.95
N SER A 181 -4.69 16.17 17.46
CA SER A 181 -4.54 17.62 17.55
C SER A 181 -4.56 18.31 16.18
N SER A 182 -3.99 17.66 15.17
CA SER A 182 -3.96 18.16 13.79
C SER A 182 -5.29 18.02 13.07
N LEU A 183 -6.17 17.12 13.55
CA LEU A 183 -7.46 16.82 12.90
C LEU A 183 -8.62 17.70 13.37
N TRP A 184 -8.41 18.56 14.37
CA TRP A 184 -9.46 19.42 14.94
C TRP A 184 -10.07 20.34 13.87
N ARG A 185 -11.38 20.20 13.61
CA ARG A 185 -12.13 20.99 12.61
C ARG A 185 -11.49 21.00 11.20
N ILE A 186 -10.96 19.86 10.74
CA ILE A 186 -10.27 19.77 9.45
C ILE A 186 -11.22 19.87 8.25
N GLU A 187 -12.50 19.50 8.39
CA GLU A 187 -13.50 19.54 7.33
C GLU A 187 -14.35 20.82 7.44
N SER A 188 -14.30 21.66 6.41
CA SER A 188 -15.29 22.75 6.26
C SER A 188 -16.63 22.18 5.81
N ARG A 189 -17.73 22.72 6.35
CA ARG A 189 -19.12 22.22 6.17
C ARG A 189 -19.67 22.21 4.73
N THR A 190 -18.92 22.62 3.71
CA THR A 190 -19.47 23.07 2.43
C THR A 190 -19.21 22.16 1.22
N ALA A 191 -19.02 20.88 1.38
CA ALA A 191 -18.89 19.99 0.22
C ALA A 191 -19.93 18.86 0.25
N ALA A 192 -21.20 19.21 0.00
CA ALA A 192 -22.20 18.24 -0.44
C ALA A 192 -21.85 17.83 -1.87
N GLY A 193 -21.28 16.64 -2.03
CA GLY A 193 -20.73 16.17 -3.28
C GLY A 193 -21.77 16.07 -4.40
N SER A 194 -21.38 16.49 -5.57
CA SER A 194 -22.04 16.23 -6.84
C SER A 194 -22.28 14.71 -6.99
N ARG A 195 -23.54 14.29 -6.99
CA ARG A 195 -23.96 12.97 -7.42
C ARG A 195 -23.56 12.77 -8.87
N LYS A 196 -22.55 11.97 -9.16
CA LYS A 196 -22.43 11.38 -10.50
C LYS A 196 -23.60 10.44 -10.69
N ALA A 197 -24.39 10.67 -11.75
CA ALA A 197 -25.45 9.76 -12.19
C ALA A 197 -24.90 8.34 -12.36
N PRO A 198 -25.70 7.29 -12.04
CA PRO A 198 -25.31 5.92 -12.29
C PRO A 198 -25.21 5.70 -13.81
N GLY A 199 -24.01 5.72 -14.35
CA GLY A 199 -23.76 5.19 -15.70
C GLY A 199 -23.99 3.69 -15.71
N ASP A 200 -24.30 3.12 -16.88
CA ASP A 200 -24.51 1.69 -17.08
C ASP A 200 -23.40 0.88 -16.40
N ARG A 201 -23.81 0.03 -15.44
CA ARG A 201 -22.88 -0.76 -14.63
C ARG A 201 -22.30 -1.91 -15.46
N VAL A 202 -21.05 -1.76 -15.89
CA VAL A 202 -20.32 -2.86 -16.55
C VAL A 202 -20.19 -4.02 -15.57
N PRO A 203 -20.60 -5.25 -15.92
CA PRO A 203 -20.51 -6.41 -15.03
C PRO A 203 -19.06 -6.69 -14.64
N VAL A 204 -18.82 -6.97 -13.35
CA VAL A 204 -17.48 -7.28 -12.78
C VAL A 204 -16.77 -8.37 -13.60
N ARG A 205 -17.49 -9.41 -14.04
CA ARG A 205 -16.96 -10.50 -14.87
C ARG A 205 -16.35 -9.99 -16.20
N ARG A 206 -16.95 -8.97 -16.82
CA ARG A 206 -16.44 -8.38 -18.05
C ARG A 206 -15.16 -7.61 -17.79
N ILE A 207 -15.07 -6.89 -16.66
CA ILE A 207 -13.88 -6.16 -16.24
C ILE A 207 -12.72 -7.13 -15.97
N LEU A 208 -12.96 -8.19 -15.19
CA LEU A 208 -11.94 -9.21 -14.88
C LEU A 208 -11.51 -10.04 -16.11
N ARG A 209 -12.29 -10.08 -17.19
CA ARG A 209 -11.91 -10.72 -18.44
C ARG A 209 -11.17 -9.79 -19.40
N ALA A 210 -11.13 -8.50 -19.13
CA ALA A 210 -10.41 -7.55 -19.98
C ALA A 210 -8.90 -7.83 -19.92
N ARG A 211 -8.26 -7.95 -21.10
CA ARG A 211 -6.82 -8.23 -21.21
C ARG A 211 -6.02 -7.17 -20.46
N GLY A 212 -5.15 -7.59 -19.54
CA GLY A 212 -4.29 -6.72 -18.73
C GLY A 212 -4.85 -6.40 -17.33
N VAL A 213 -6.17 -6.43 -17.09
CA VAL A 213 -6.75 -6.17 -15.77
C VAL A 213 -6.33 -7.23 -14.74
N PRO A 214 -6.49 -8.55 -14.99
CA PRO A 214 -6.05 -9.57 -14.03
C PRO A 214 -4.55 -9.52 -13.75
N ALA A 215 -3.73 -9.32 -14.80
CA ALA A 215 -2.28 -9.20 -14.67
C ALA A 215 -1.89 -7.98 -13.81
N GLY A 216 -2.51 -6.82 -14.04
CA GLY A 216 -2.26 -5.63 -13.24
C GLY A 216 -2.70 -5.79 -11.77
N ILE A 217 -3.83 -6.48 -11.52
CA ILE A 217 -4.28 -6.82 -10.16
C ILE A 217 -3.28 -7.75 -9.49
N PHE A 218 -2.83 -8.80 -10.19
CA PHE A 218 -1.89 -9.78 -9.65
C PHE A 218 -0.53 -9.15 -9.32
N VAL A 219 0.04 -8.34 -10.22
CA VAL A 219 1.29 -7.60 -9.94
C VAL A 219 1.13 -6.68 -8.74
N SER A 220 0.02 -5.96 -8.65
CA SER A 220 -0.26 -5.07 -7.52
C SER A 220 -0.29 -5.81 -6.19
N LEU A 221 -1.02 -6.93 -6.15
CA LEU A 221 -1.12 -7.82 -5.00
C LEU A 221 0.26 -8.37 -4.62
N SER A 222 1.03 -8.87 -5.59
CA SER A 222 2.36 -9.46 -5.35
C SER A 222 3.34 -8.46 -4.75
N VAL A 223 3.39 -7.24 -5.28
CA VAL A 223 4.28 -6.17 -4.77
C VAL A 223 3.89 -5.74 -3.37
N LEU A 224 2.59 -5.65 -3.07
CA LEU A 224 2.13 -5.29 -1.74
C LEU A 224 2.38 -6.41 -0.73
N SER A 225 2.09 -7.66 -1.11
CA SER A 225 2.40 -8.85 -0.32
C SER A 225 3.89 -8.96 -0.01
N ALA A 226 4.76 -8.60 -0.97
CA ALA A 226 6.20 -8.52 -0.77
C ALA A 226 6.57 -7.56 0.37
N THR A 227 5.99 -6.39 0.36
CA THR A 227 6.21 -5.39 1.42
C THR A 227 5.75 -5.90 2.79
N ASP A 228 4.60 -6.57 2.83
CA ASP A 228 4.02 -7.07 4.07
C ASP A 228 4.80 -8.25 4.65
N ILE A 229 5.20 -9.22 3.80
CA ILE A 229 6.03 -10.36 4.20
C ILE A 229 7.40 -9.87 4.71
N LEU A 230 8.06 -8.98 3.97
CA LEU A 230 9.34 -8.40 4.41
C LEU A 230 9.21 -7.72 5.77
N THR A 231 8.17 -6.95 5.99
CA THR A 231 7.96 -6.23 7.25
C THR A 231 7.67 -7.18 8.42
N ALA A 232 6.95 -8.29 8.19
CA ALA A 232 6.59 -9.26 9.22
C ALA A 232 7.73 -10.26 9.51
N TYR A 233 8.43 -10.74 8.47
CA TYR A 233 9.38 -11.85 8.61
C TYR A 233 10.85 -11.43 8.70
N LEU A 234 11.23 -10.21 8.31
CA LEU A 234 12.59 -9.73 8.51
C LEU A 234 12.97 -9.65 10.00
N PRO A 235 12.08 -9.23 10.94
CA PRO A 235 12.29 -9.36 12.37
C PRO A 235 12.53 -10.81 12.82
N VAL A 236 11.74 -11.76 12.31
CA VAL A 236 11.86 -13.19 12.64
C VAL A 236 13.23 -13.74 12.20
N VAL A 237 13.62 -13.47 10.95
CA VAL A 237 14.95 -13.84 10.44
C VAL A 237 16.07 -13.15 11.20
N GLY A 238 15.86 -11.89 11.59
CA GLY A 238 16.81 -11.15 12.42
C GLY A 238 17.05 -11.81 13.77
N GLU A 239 15.99 -12.24 14.45
CA GLU A 239 16.09 -12.96 15.73
C GLU A 239 16.83 -14.29 15.56
N HIS A 240 16.49 -15.11 14.55
CA HIS A 240 17.19 -16.37 14.25
C HIS A 240 18.66 -16.20 13.85
N ARG A 241 19.04 -15.08 13.25
CA ARG A 241 20.42 -14.78 12.83
C ARG A 241 21.21 -13.95 13.86
N GLY A 242 20.62 -13.62 15.00
CA GLY A 242 21.24 -12.77 16.03
C GLY A 242 21.47 -11.33 15.58
N ILE A 243 20.70 -10.83 14.59
CA ILE A 243 20.80 -9.45 14.11
C ILE A 243 19.99 -8.54 15.05
N ALA A 244 20.62 -7.49 15.55
CA ALA A 244 19.97 -6.55 16.46
C ALA A 244 18.73 -5.90 15.84
N PRO A 245 17.62 -5.72 16.59
CA PRO A 245 16.40 -5.07 16.10
C PRO A 245 16.62 -3.67 15.55
N SER A 246 17.56 -2.90 16.07
CA SER A 246 17.97 -1.60 15.54
C SER A 246 18.47 -1.70 14.10
N VAL A 247 19.27 -2.73 13.79
CA VAL A 247 19.74 -3.00 12.44
C VAL A 247 18.59 -3.39 11.53
N ILE A 248 17.67 -4.24 11.99
CA ILE A 248 16.45 -4.62 11.23
C ILE A 248 15.60 -3.39 10.94
N GLY A 249 15.44 -2.49 11.90
CA GLY A 249 14.73 -1.21 11.71
C GLY A 249 15.37 -0.37 10.61
N VAL A 250 16.70 -0.23 10.61
CA VAL A 250 17.45 0.47 9.56
C VAL A 250 17.27 -0.20 8.20
N LEU A 251 17.36 -1.53 8.13
CA LEU A 251 17.19 -2.30 6.89
C LEU A 251 15.79 -2.09 6.27
N LEU A 252 14.73 -2.11 7.07
CA LEU A 252 13.37 -1.83 6.62
C LEU A 252 13.21 -0.38 6.14
N SER A 253 13.88 0.55 6.79
CA SER A 253 13.84 1.97 6.42
C SER A 253 14.66 2.26 5.15
N LEU A 254 15.81 1.60 4.95
CA LEU A 254 16.57 1.65 3.69
C LEU A 254 15.72 1.15 2.51
N ARG A 255 15.00 0.03 2.70
CA ARG A 255 14.05 -0.47 1.71
C ARG A 255 12.97 0.58 1.39
N ALA A 256 12.40 1.22 2.42
CA ALA A 256 11.37 2.24 2.23
C ALA A 256 11.93 3.49 1.52
N ALA A 257 13.13 3.95 1.90
CA ALA A 257 13.82 5.06 1.25
C ALA A 257 14.06 4.78 -0.24
N ALA A 258 14.54 3.57 -0.57
CA ALA A 258 14.76 3.15 -1.95
C ALA A 258 13.46 3.10 -2.77
N THR A 259 12.34 2.68 -2.15
CA THR A 259 11.02 2.73 -2.77
C THR A 259 10.60 4.17 -3.12
N ILE A 260 10.87 5.12 -2.22
CA ILE A 260 10.60 6.55 -2.45
C ILE A 260 11.51 7.08 -3.56
N ALA A 261 12.80 6.79 -3.50
CA ALA A 261 13.77 7.21 -4.53
C ALA A 261 13.37 6.70 -5.92
N CYS A 262 12.96 5.44 -6.03
CA CYS A 262 12.46 4.87 -7.28
C CYS A 262 11.28 5.67 -7.84
N ARG A 263 10.32 6.07 -7.00
CA ARG A 263 9.15 6.85 -7.43
C ARG A 263 9.52 8.24 -7.96
N LEU A 264 10.57 8.86 -7.41
CA LEU A 264 11.07 10.15 -7.88
C LEU A 264 11.70 10.06 -9.28
N VAL A 265 12.35 8.93 -9.58
CA VAL A 265 13.01 8.70 -10.89
C VAL A 265 12.17 7.82 -11.83
N LEU A 266 10.91 7.53 -11.50
CA LEU A 266 10.07 6.64 -12.28
C LEU A 266 9.82 7.15 -13.70
N THR A 267 9.61 8.45 -13.88
CA THR A 267 9.35 9.05 -15.20
C THR A 267 10.52 8.87 -16.18
N PRO A 268 11.77 9.21 -15.82
CA PRO A 268 12.90 8.92 -16.71
C PRO A 268 13.13 7.44 -16.97
N LEU A 269 12.94 6.57 -15.96
CA LEU A 269 13.03 5.12 -16.14
C LEU A 269 12.00 4.58 -17.14
N LEU A 270 10.77 5.09 -17.11
CA LEU A 270 9.72 4.74 -18.07
C LEU A 270 10.06 5.17 -19.50
N ARG A 271 10.70 6.33 -19.66
CA ARG A 271 11.15 6.82 -20.97
C ARG A 271 12.28 5.98 -21.55
N LEU A 272 13.21 5.51 -20.70
CA LEU A 272 14.37 4.71 -21.12
C LEU A 272 14.01 3.26 -21.45
N LEU A 273 13.26 2.59 -20.60
CA LEU A 273 13.04 1.14 -20.67
C LEU A 273 11.64 0.77 -21.20
N GLY A 274 10.72 1.72 -21.17
CA GLY A 274 9.31 1.42 -21.42
C GLY A 274 8.66 0.65 -20.25
N ARG A 275 7.33 0.61 -20.28
CA ARG A 275 6.54 0.10 -19.14
C ARG A 275 6.71 -1.40 -18.92
N THR A 276 6.59 -2.21 -19.99
CA THR A 276 6.63 -3.68 -19.89
C THR A 276 8.01 -4.15 -19.47
N ALA A 277 9.08 -3.64 -20.11
CA ALA A 277 10.44 -4.02 -19.77
C ALA A 277 10.81 -3.61 -18.33
N LEU A 278 10.47 -2.38 -17.92
CA LEU A 278 10.73 -1.90 -16.56
C LEU A 278 10.06 -2.80 -15.51
N LEU A 279 8.77 -3.13 -15.71
CA LEU A 279 8.03 -3.99 -14.79
C LEU A 279 8.61 -5.41 -14.75
N THR A 280 8.94 -5.98 -15.91
CA THR A 280 9.51 -7.33 -16.00
C THR A 280 10.88 -7.40 -15.33
N VAL A 281 11.79 -6.46 -15.66
CA VAL A 281 13.14 -6.44 -15.10
C VAL A 281 13.11 -6.25 -13.58
N THR A 282 12.26 -5.34 -13.07
CA THR A 282 12.16 -5.12 -11.62
C THR A 282 11.55 -6.31 -10.89
N CYS A 283 10.61 -7.04 -11.50
CA CYS A 283 10.06 -8.28 -10.92
C CYS A 283 11.10 -9.43 -10.94
N LEU A 284 11.85 -9.60 -12.03
CA LEU A 284 12.90 -10.62 -12.14
C LEU A 284 14.06 -10.34 -11.14
N LEU A 285 14.54 -9.10 -11.12
CA LEU A 285 15.58 -8.70 -10.16
C LEU A 285 15.07 -8.82 -8.73
N GLY A 286 13.82 -8.42 -8.46
CA GLY A 286 13.19 -8.60 -7.16
C GLY A 286 13.12 -10.06 -6.72
N ALA A 287 12.81 -10.97 -7.64
CA ALA A 287 12.81 -12.42 -7.37
C ALA A 287 14.19 -12.95 -7.01
N LEU A 288 15.22 -12.53 -7.76
CA LEU A 288 16.61 -12.90 -7.50
C LEU A 288 17.07 -12.37 -6.13
N LEU A 289 16.75 -11.12 -5.81
CA LEU A 289 17.08 -10.51 -4.52
C LEU A 289 16.37 -11.22 -3.36
N CYS A 290 15.12 -11.62 -3.53
CA CYS A 290 14.41 -12.43 -2.52
C CYS A 290 15.09 -13.77 -2.28
N ALA A 291 15.56 -14.46 -3.33
CA ALA A 291 16.36 -15.68 -3.19
C ALA A 291 17.68 -15.43 -2.45
N GLY A 292 18.36 -14.31 -2.74
CA GLY A 292 19.55 -13.88 -2.03
C GLY A 292 19.33 -13.61 -0.53
N ILE A 293 18.22 -12.96 -0.17
CA ILE A 293 17.85 -12.68 1.23
C ILE A 293 17.57 -13.98 2.00
N ALA A 294 17.05 -15.01 1.33
CA ALA A 294 16.84 -16.34 1.92
C ALA A 294 18.15 -17.01 2.37
N LEU A 295 19.26 -16.71 1.70
CA LEU A 295 20.57 -17.28 2.03
C LEU A 295 21.22 -16.58 3.24
N PRO A 296 22.10 -17.27 3.99
CA PRO A 296 22.93 -16.62 4.99
C PRO A 296 23.82 -15.56 4.35
N ALA A 297 23.61 -14.30 4.71
CA ALA A 297 24.35 -13.18 4.15
C ALA A 297 24.76 -12.21 5.27
N PRO A 298 25.93 -11.55 5.18
CA PRO A 298 26.32 -10.51 6.11
C PRO A 298 25.37 -9.32 6.03
N VAL A 299 25.28 -8.53 7.11
CA VAL A 299 24.34 -7.41 7.25
C VAL A 299 24.47 -6.40 6.12
N TRP A 300 25.70 -6.09 5.68
CA TRP A 300 25.91 -5.15 4.58
C TRP A 300 25.32 -5.65 3.25
N ALA A 301 25.41 -6.97 2.98
CA ALA A 301 24.81 -7.56 1.79
C ALA A 301 23.27 -7.56 1.87
N LEU A 302 22.71 -7.85 3.06
CA LEU A 302 21.26 -7.69 3.31
C LEU A 302 20.81 -6.25 3.09
N ALA A 303 21.59 -5.25 3.54
CA ALA A 303 21.29 -3.84 3.32
C ALA A 303 21.26 -3.50 1.83
N ALA A 304 22.27 -3.94 1.07
CA ALA A 304 22.33 -3.74 -0.37
C ALA A 304 21.14 -4.42 -1.10
N MET A 305 20.87 -5.70 -0.76
CA MET A 305 19.76 -6.47 -1.36
C MET A 305 18.39 -5.84 -1.04
N LEU A 306 18.15 -5.43 0.21
CA LEU A 306 16.89 -4.81 0.62
C LEU A 306 16.70 -3.42 0.00
N THR A 307 17.77 -2.65 -0.15
CA THR A 307 17.75 -1.36 -0.84
C THR A 307 17.39 -1.56 -2.31
N ALA A 308 18.07 -2.49 -3.01
CA ALA A 308 17.77 -2.81 -4.39
C ALA A 308 16.34 -3.36 -4.57
N LEU A 309 15.89 -4.24 -3.66
CA LEU A 309 14.53 -4.78 -3.65
C LEU A 309 13.49 -3.67 -3.41
N GLY A 310 13.76 -2.76 -2.49
CA GLY A 310 12.91 -1.59 -2.25
C GLY A 310 12.73 -0.74 -3.51
N PHE A 311 13.82 -0.52 -4.25
CA PHE A 311 13.77 0.18 -5.53
C PHE A 311 12.90 -0.57 -6.54
N CYS A 312 13.10 -1.89 -6.71
CA CYS A 312 12.28 -2.72 -7.59
C CYS A 312 10.79 -2.69 -7.23
N LEU A 313 10.45 -2.81 -5.95
CA LEU A 313 9.06 -2.78 -5.48
C LEU A 313 8.40 -1.39 -5.66
N GLY A 314 9.19 -0.32 -5.72
CA GLY A 314 8.73 1.05 -5.97
C GLY A 314 8.01 1.22 -7.30
N VAL A 315 8.40 0.45 -8.32
CA VAL A 315 7.83 0.46 -9.67
C VAL A 315 6.43 -0.15 -9.72
N GLY A 316 6.20 -1.25 -9.01
CA GLY A 316 5.06 -2.14 -9.21
C GLY A 316 3.70 -1.50 -8.93
N GLN A 317 3.57 -0.72 -7.85
CA GLN A 317 2.27 -0.11 -7.49
C GLN A 317 1.80 0.94 -8.51
N PRO A 318 2.60 1.95 -8.92
CA PRO A 318 2.19 2.92 -9.94
C PRO A 318 1.88 2.26 -11.29
N LEU A 319 2.75 1.34 -11.74
CA LEU A 319 2.58 0.71 -13.04
C LEU A 319 1.37 -0.21 -13.10
N SER A 320 1.12 -1.01 -12.05
CA SER A 320 -0.07 -1.86 -11.98
C SER A 320 -1.37 -1.04 -11.97
N MET A 321 -1.38 0.10 -11.27
CA MET A 321 -2.52 1.00 -11.24
C MET A 321 -2.87 1.52 -12.64
N THR A 322 -1.89 2.06 -13.34
CA THR A 322 -2.09 2.56 -14.71
C THR A 322 -2.42 1.45 -15.71
N THR A 323 -1.84 0.25 -15.55
CA THR A 323 -2.19 -0.92 -16.39
C THR A 323 -3.66 -1.29 -16.23
N VAL A 324 -4.16 -1.36 -14.99
CA VAL A 324 -5.57 -1.67 -14.72
C VAL A 324 -6.50 -0.61 -15.28
N VAL A 325 -6.16 0.69 -15.13
CA VAL A 325 -6.97 1.81 -15.66
C VAL A 325 -7.04 1.79 -17.18
N GLN A 326 -5.90 1.55 -17.85
CA GLN A 326 -5.81 1.53 -19.32
C GLN A 326 -6.46 0.28 -19.94
N ALA A 327 -6.42 -0.84 -19.23
CA ALA A 327 -7.03 -2.10 -19.68
C ALA A 327 -8.53 -2.19 -19.33
N ALA A 328 -9.05 -1.30 -18.48
CA ALA A 328 -10.45 -1.32 -18.10
C ALA A 328 -11.35 -0.87 -19.25
N PRO A 329 -12.52 -1.51 -19.45
CA PRO A 329 -13.53 -1.04 -20.40
C PRO A 329 -13.97 0.39 -20.11
N ASP A 330 -14.43 1.11 -21.15
CA ASP A 330 -14.93 2.47 -21.00
C ASP A 330 -16.06 2.53 -19.97
N GLY A 331 -16.02 3.54 -19.11
CA GLY A 331 -16.97 3.70 -18.01
C GLY A 331 -16.71 2.81 -16.78
N ALA A 332 -15.76 1.83 -16.85
CA ALA A 332 -15.51 0.89 -15.75
C ALA A 332 -14.18 1.11 -15.00
N ARG A 333 -13.46 2.20 -15.27
CA ARG A 333 -12.12 2.47 -14.70
C ARG A 333 -12.12 2.52 -13.16
N SER A 334 -13.10 3.18 -12.56
CA SER A 334 -13.23 3.24 -11.08
C SER A 334 -13.54 1.88 -10.46
N THR A 335 -14.39 1.07 -11.12
CA THR A 335 -14.69 -0.30 -10.66
C THR A 335 -13.47 -1.21 -10.79
N ALA A 336 -12.69 -1.09 -11.85
CA ALA A 336 -11.45 -1.85 -12.04
C ALA A 336 -10.40 -1.51 -10.96
N LEU A 337 -10.28 -0.22 -10.58
CA LEU A 337 -9.43 0.20 -9.46
C LEU A 337 -9.93 -0.35 -8.12
N ALA A 338 -11.24 -0.36 -7.89
CA ALA A 338 -11.81 -0.95 -6.69
C ALA A 338 -11.53 -2.45 -6.59
N LEU A 339 -11.65 -3.19 -7.70
CA LEU A 339 -11.28 -4.61 -7.77
C LEU A 339 -9.78 -4.84 -7.49
N ARG A 340 -8.91 -3.95 -8.00
CA ARG A 340 -7.48 -3.99 -7.68
C ARG A 340 -7.24 -3.79 -6.18
N LEU A 341 -7.91 -2.84 -5.54
CA LEU A 341 -7.79 -2.62 -4.10
C LEU A 341 -8.29 -3.82 -3.29
N THR A 342 -9.40 -4.45 -3.70
CA THR A 342 -9.90 -5.68 -3.08
C THR A 342 -8.88 -6.82 -3.23
N GLY A 343 -8.30 -6.99 -4.42
CA GLY A 343 -7.22 -7.95 -4.65
C GLY A 343 -6.01 -7.69 -3.74
N ASN A 344 -5.61 -6.43 -3.58
CA ASN A 344 -4.53 -6.06 -2.67
C ASN A 344 -4.84 -6.44 -1.21
N ARG A 345 -6.07 -6.21 -0.74
CA ARG A 345 -6.49 -6.60 0.63
C ARG A 345 -6.48 -8.11 0.80
N LEU A 346 -6.95 -8.86 -0.21
CA LEU A 346 -6.88 -10.32 -0.19
C LEU A 346 -5.43 -10.80 -0.10
N GLY A 347 -4.52 -10.22 -0.89
CA GLY A 347 -3.09 -10.51 -0.83
C GLY A 347 -2.47 -10.21 0.54
N GLN A 348 -2.84 -9.10 1.16
CA GLN A 348 -2.37 -8.71 2.49
C GLN A 348 -2.81 -9.68 3.61
N VAL A 349 -3.95 -10.36 3.43
CA VAL A 349 -4.40 -11.43 4.35
C VAL A 349 -3.70 -12.76 4.02
N ALA A 350 -3.81 -13.18 2.75
CA ALA A 350 -3.39 -14.52 2.33
C ALA A 350 -1.86 -14.69 2.32
N ALA A 351 -1.11 -13.66 1.90
CA ALA A 351 0.32 -13.81 1.70
C ALA A 351 1.11 -13.97 3.02
N PRO A 352 0.90 -13.17 4.09
CA PRO A 352 1.58 -13.41 5.36
C PRO A 352 1.14 -14.73 6.02
N ALA A 353 -0.15 -15.10 5.90
CA ALA A 353 -0.65 -16.37 6.43
C ALA A 353 -0.01 -17.58 5.71
N SER A 354 0.04 -17.56 4.37
CA SER A 354 0.72 -18.61 3.60
C SER A 354 2.24 -18.61 3.84
N ALA A 355 2.86 -17.44 4.01
CA ALA A 355 4.26 -17.32 4.39
C ALA A 355 4.55 -17.99 5.74
N GLY A 356 3.63 -17.85 6.72
CA GLY A 356 3.73 -18.52 8.01
C GLY A 356 3.65 -20.04 7.90
N LEU A 357 2.71 -20.54 7.10
CA LEU A 357 2.61 -21.99 6.86
C LEU A 357 3.87 -22.55 6.21
N VAL A 358 4.39 -21.85 5.19
CA VAL A 358 5.61 -22.25 4.49
C VAL A 358 6.83 -22.17 5.42
N ALA A 359 6.93 -21.11 6.24
CA ALA A 359 8.00 -20.97 7.22
C ALA A 359 8.01 -22.10 8.27
N GLY A 360 6.83 -22.48 8.76
CA GLY A 360 6.70 -23.57 9.74
C GLY A 360 7.02 -24.96 9.20
N VAL A 361 7.07 -25.16 7.87
CA VAL A 361 7.43 -26.43 7.23
C VAL A 361 8.86 -26.41 6.68
N ALA A 362 9.26 -25.32 6.06
CA ALA A 362 10.52 -25.19 5.30
C ALA A 362 11.52 -24.18 5.91
N GLY A 363 11.22 -23.67 7.11
CA GLY A 363 12.08 -22.76 7.86
C GLY A 363 11.87 -21.27 7.51
N VAL A 364 12.44 -20.40 8.34
CA VAL A 364 12.24 -18.93 8.34
C VAL A 364 12.67 -18.22 7.05
N ALA A 365 13.49 -18.86 6.23
CA ALA A 365 13.91 -18.32 4.92
C ALA A 365 12.89 -18.58 3.80
N ALA A 366 12.03 -19.57 3.95
CA ALA A 366 11.09 -20.03 2.94
C ALA A 366 10.08 -18.96 2.47
N PRO A 367 9.58 -18.04 3.32
CA PRO A 367 8.75 -16.92 2.88
C PRO A 367 9.39 -16.05 1.80
N PHE A 368 10.71 -15.87 1.82
CA PHE A 368 11.41 -15.07 0.81
C PHE A 368 11.51 -15.81 -0.52
N VAL A 369 11.69 -17.14 -0.50
CA VAL A 369 11.65 -17.98 -1.72
C VAL A 369 10.25 -17.96 -2.33
N MET A 370 9.22 -18.11 -1.51
CA MET A 370 7.82 -17.99 -1.95
C MET A 370 7.56 -16.60 -2.57
N LEU A 371 8.08 -15.56 -1.97
CA LEU A 371 7.98 -14.20 -2.49
C LEU A 371 8.69 -14.05 -3.84
N GLY A 372 9.88 -14.62 -3.98
CA GLY A 372 10.62 -14.68 -5.24
C GLY A 372 9.80 -15.36 -6.33
N ALA A 373 9.18 -16.51 -6.03
CA ALA A 373 8.30 -17.22 -6.96
C ALA A 373 7.10 -16.35 -7.38
N LEU A 374 6.46 -15.64 -6.44
CA LEU A 374 5.35 -14.74 -6.71
C LEU A 374 5.76 -13.59 -7.66
N LEU A 375 6.95 -13.03 -7.48
CA LEU A 375 7.50 -11.99 -8.35
C LEU A 375 7.88 -12.54 -9.74
N LEU A 376 8.39 -13.78 -9.83
CA LEU A 376 8.63 -14.46 -11.12
C LEU A 376 7.34 -14.65 -11.92
N VAL A 377 6.27 -15.11 -11.27
CA VAL A 377 4.94 -15.23 -11.91
C VAL A 377 4.45 -13.84 -12.35
N SER A 378 4.69 -12.80 -11.54
CA SER A 378 4.34 -11.41 -11.90
C SER A 378 5.10 -10.93 -13.14
N ALA A 379 6.39 -11.25 -13.29
CA ALA A 379 7.18 -10.97 -14.49
C ALA A 379 6.60 -11.68 -15.72
N GLY A 380 6.25 -12.96 -15.60
CA GLY A 380 5.62 -13.74 -16.69
C GLY A 380 4.27 -13.18 -17.11
N THR A 381 3.44 -12.71 -16.16
CA THR A 381 2.15 -12.08 -16.49
C THR A 381 2.32 -10.72 -17.17
N ALA A 382 3.34 -9.95 -16.80
CA ALA A 382 3.66 -8.67 -17.43
C ALA A 382 4.08 -8.84 -18.89
N LEU A 383 4.88 -9.86 -19.21
CA LEU A 383 5.30 -10.18 -20.57
C LEU A 383 4.14 -10.61 -21.48
N ARG A 384 3.17 -11.37 -20.92
CA ARG A 384 2.02 -11.88 -21.69
C ARG A 384 0.92 -10.82 -21.92
N SER A 385 1.00 -9.69 -21.26
CA SER A 385 0.02 -8.60 -21.34
C SER A 385 0.72 -7.28 -21.68
N PRO A 386 1.34 -7.16 -22.88
CA PRO A 386 1.98 -5.93 -23.28
C PRO A 386 0.97 -4.78 -23.25
N ALA A 387 1.36 -3.65 -22.69
CA ALA A 387 0.56 -2.44 -22.73
C ALA A 387 0.34 -2.02 -24.20
N ARG A 388 -0.90 -1.67 -24.57
CA ARG A 388 -1.15 -1.03 -25.86
C ARG A 388 -0.25 0.20 -25.98
N PRO A 389 0.46 0.41 -27.11
CA PRO A 389 1.17 1.65 -27.33
C PRO A 389 0.16 2.80 -27.24
N SER A 390 0.48 3.81 -26.42
CA SER A 390 -0.27 5.07 -26.31
C SER A 390 -0.04 5.87 -27.61
N GLY A 391 -0.84 5.60 -28.65
CA GLY A 391 -0.65 6.27 -29.94
C GLY A 391 -1.63 5.87 -31.03
N GLU A 392 -2.35 4.78 -30.90
CA GLU A 392 -3.41 4.47 -31.84
C GLU A 392 -4.74 5.03 -31.32
N THR A 393 -4.96 6.31 -31.55
CA THR A 393 -6.31 6.84 -31.78
C THR A 393 -6.88 6.01 -32.93
N GLU A 394 -7.99 5.30 -32.70
CA GLU A 394 -8.81 4.78 -33.79
C GLU A 394 -9.31 5.98 -34.65
N ASP A 395 -8.46 6.42 -35.57
CA ASP A 395 -8.86 7.20 -36.72
C ASP A 395 -9.27 6.23 -37.83
N GLY A 396 -10.30 5.43 -37.51
CA GLY A 396 -10.97 4.46 -38.36
C GLY A 396 -12.44 4.79 -38.58
N GLY A 397 -12.80 6.05 -38.46
CA GLY A 397 -14.05 6.56 -39.03
C GLY A 397 -13.94 6.47 -40.56
N PRO A 398 -14.98 6.00 -41.31
CA PRO A 398 -14.95 5.96 -42.74
C PRO A 398 -14.68 7.38 -43.25
N ARG A 399 -13.55 7.57 -43.97
CA ARG A 399 -13.26 8.80 -44.70
C ARG A 399 -14.41 9.04 -45.64
N GLN A 400 -15.32 9.93 -45.28
CA GLN A 400 -16.27 10.51 -46.22
C GLN A 400 -15.43 11.24 -47.26
N GLY A 401 -15.42 10.69 -48.46
CA GLY A 401 -14.75 11.31 -49.61
C GLY A 401 -15.29 12.70 -49.87
N PRO A 402 -14.51 13.55 -50.55
CA PRO A 402 -14.87 14.97 -50.77
C PRO A 402 -16.15 15.19 -51.61
N GLU A 403 -16.86 14.16 -52.10
CA GLU A 403 -18.06 14.26 -52.90
C GLU A 403 -19.37 14.54 -52.11
N ALA A 404 -19.38 14.37 -50.77
CA ALA A 404 -20.63 14.56 -50.00
C ALA A 404 -20.91 16.02 -49.62
N VAL A 405 -19.97 16.95 -49.81
CA VAL A 405 -20.10 18.36 -49.41
C VAL A 405 -20.73 19.21 -50.52
N LEU A 406 -20.71 18.76 -51.78
CA LEU A 406 -21.22 19.52 -52.93
C LEU A 406 -22.75 19.39 -53.18
N ARG A 407 -23.45 18.42 -52.56
CA ARG A 407 -24.91 18.21 -52.75
C ARG A 407 -25.82 18.98 -51.77
N ARG A 408 -25.31 19.78 -50.85
CA ARG A 408 -26.12 20.55 -49.90
C ARG A 408 -26.19 22.06 -50.18
N LYS A 409 -25.62 22.52 -51.31
CA LYS A 409 -25.69 23.95 -51.69
C LYS A 409 -26.52 24.24 -52.95
N SER A 410 -27.27 23.30 -53.48
CA SER A 410 -28.19 23.54 -54.59
C SER A 410 -29.58 22.94 -54.28
N GLY A 411 -30.34 23.66 -53.52
CA GLY A 411 -31.74 23.39 -53.23
C GLY A 411 -32.40 24.65 -52.78
N ILE A 412 -32.84 25.42 -53.77
CA ILE A 412 -33.89 26.42 -53.62
C ILE A 412 -35.18 25.69 -53.30
#